data_053dbe980db0aa3a9f2e274d75522635
#
_entry.id   053dbe980db0aa3a9f2e274d75522635
#
_cell.length_a   1.000
_cell.length_b   1.000
_cell.length_c   1.000
_cell.angle_alpha   90.00
_cell.angle_beta   90.00
_cell.angle_gamma   90.00
#
_symmetry.space_group_name_H-M   'P 1'
#
loop_
_entity.id
_entity.type
_entity.pdbx_description
1 polymer ?
#
loop_
_entity_poly.entity_id
_entity_poly.type
_entity_poly.pdbx_seq_one_letter_code
_entity_poly.pdbx_strand_id
1 'polypeptide(L)'
;MTLRYLEIFLALARTPNMRDAAAKLFISQAAVSSALRDFEAELGVSLFDRMGRGIRLNDKGRLLEERLAPLYNQLKNVLALVASDELAGKIRIGASTTLSDFVLPQVLYNFKMRHHQVEIECESGNTADIVRHVEHGLLDVGFVEGDVHNLAVEIT
;
A
#
# COMPACT_ATOMS: atom_id res chain seq x y z
N MET A 1 -12.58 -1.41 17.17
CA MET A 1 -11.71 -1.14 16.00
C MET A 1 -12.47 -1.37 14.70
N THR A 2 -12.43 -0.46 13.74
CA THR A 2 -13.12 -0.54 12.45
C THR A 2 -12.12 -0.48 11.30
N LEU A 3 -12.45 -1.04 10.13
CA LEU A 3 -11.62 -0.91 8.92
C LEU A 3 -11.35 0.56 8.54
N ARG A 4 -12.29 1.44 8.88
CA ARG A 4 -12.14 2.89 8.63
C ARG A 4 -10.98 3.49 9.41
N TYR A 5 -10.73 3.04 10.63
CA TYR A 5 -9.58 3.49 11.42
C TYR A 5 -8.26 3.09 10.77
N LEU A 6 -8.17 1.86 10.25
CA LEU A 6 -6.99 1.37 9.55
C LEU A 6 -6.74 2.17 8.26
N GLU A 7 -7.79 2.45 7.51
CA GLU A 7 -7.71 3.26 6.29
C GLU A 7 -7.20 4.68 6.57
N ILE A 8 -7.74 5.33 7.60
CA ILE A 8 -7.32 6.69 8.00
C ILE A 8 -5.87 6.69 8.49
N PHE A 9 -5.48 5.70 9.31
CA PHE A 9 -4.10 5.55 9.78
C PHE A 9 -3.13 5.41 8.59
N LEU A 10 -3.40 4.50 7.65
CA LEU A 10 -2.54 4.27 6.48
C LEU A 10 -2.49 5.48 5.54
N ALA A 11 -3.60 6.23 5.41
CA ALA A 11 -3.61 7.47 4.65
C ALA A 11 -2.72 8.55 5.28
N LEU A 12 -2.75 8.67 6.62
CA LEU A 12 -1.92 9.61 7.37
C LEU A 12 -0.44 9.20 7.37
N ALA A 13 -0.14 7.90 7.39
CA ALA A 13 1.21 7.38 7.29
C ALA A 13 1.88 7.81 5.96
N ARG A 14 1.13 7.73 4.86
CA ARG A 14 1.59 8.13 3.52
C ARG A 14 1.52 9.64 3.26
N THR A 15 0.64 10.35 3.95
CA THR A 15 0.42 11.79 3.77
C THR A 15 0.32 12.44 5.15
N PRO A 16 1.46 12.84 5.75
CA PRO A 16 1.51 13.28 7.15
C PRO A 16 0.92 14.67 7.39
N ASN A 17 -0.17 14.97 6.71
CA ASN A 17 -0.97 16.18 6.81
C ASN A 17 -2.45 15.79 6.87
N MET A 18 -3.11 16.14 7.97
CA MET A 18 -4.51 15.77 8.20
C MET A 18 -5.48 16.33 7.16
N ARG A 19 -5.21 17.52 6.62
CA ARG A 19 -6.04 18.15 5.58
C ARG A 19 -5.95 17.37 4.27
N ASP A 20 -4.73 17.02 3.87
CA ASP A 20 -4.48 16.32 2.62
C ASP A 20 -5.00 14.87 2.68
N ALA A 21 -4.82 14.20 3.83
CA ALA A 21 -5.40 12.88 4.07
C ALA A 21 -6.94 12.93 4.04
N ALA A 22 -7.55 13.94 4.64
CA ALA A 22 -9.00 14.15 4.63
C ALA A 22 -9.54 14.34 3.21
N ALA A 23 -8.85 15.14 2.39
CA ALA A 23 -9.21 15.36 0.98
C ALA A 23 -9.15 14.04 0.19
N LYS A 24 -8.09 13.24 0.36
CA LYS A 24 -7.94 11.92 -0.30
C LYS A 24 -9.03 10.92 0.12
N LEU A 25 -9.51 11.01 1.35
CA LEU A 25 -10.53 10.11 1.90
C LEU A 25 -11.97 10.66 1.74
N PHE A 26 -12.13 11.83 1.13
CA PHE A 26 -13.41 12.52 0.96
C PHE A 26 -14.19 12.72 2.28
N ILE A 27 -13.47 13.09 3.36
CA ILE A 27 -14.05 13.39 4.68
C ILE A 27 -13.49 14.70 5.24
N SER A 28 -14.07 15.17 6.35
CA SER A 28 -13.56 16.37 7.02
C SER A 28 -12.27 16.09 7.79
N GLN A 29 -11.41 17.12 7.93
CA GLN A 29 -10.22 17.03 8.78
C GLN A 29 -10.57 16.70 10.24
N ALA A 30 -11.71 17.20 10.75
CA ALA A 30 -12.19 16.88 12.09
C ALA A 30 -12.48 15.38 12.24
N ALA A 31 -13.08 14.76 11.22
CA ALA A 31 -13.35 13.31 11.20
C ALA A 31 -12.05 12.50 11.21
N VAL A 32 -11.03 12.90 10.42
CA VAL A 32 -9.70 12.27 10.45
C VAL A 32 -9.08 12.37 11.84
N SER A 33 -9.12 13.57 12.46
CA SER A 33 -8.53 13.80 13.79
C SER A 33 -9.25 13.02 14.89
N SER A 34 -10.58 12.90 14.83
CA SER A 34 -11.34 12.11 15.79
C SER A 34 -11.05 10.62 15.64
N ALA A 35 -11.12 10.11 14.41
CA ALA A 35 -10.86 8.70 14.13
C ALA A 35 -9.45 8.27 14.52
N LEU A 36 -8.43 9.13 14.31
CA LEU A 36 -7.08 8.83 14.78
C LEU A 36 -7.01 8.75 16.30
N ARG A 37 -7.61 9.70 17.01
CA ARG A 37 -7.64 9.68 18.50
C ARG A 37 -8.34 8.44 19.04
N ASP A 38 -9.48 8.08 18.44
CA ASP A 38 -10.27 6.92 18.86
C ASP A 38 -9.49 5.63 18.60
N PHE A 39 -8.78 5.56 17.47
CA PHE A 39 -7.91 4.43 17.14
C PHE A 39 -6.73 4.29 18.10
N GLU A 40 -6.01 5.38 18.39
CA GLU A 40 -4.92 5.41 19.37
C GLU A 40 -5.41 5.06 20.78
N ALA A 41 -6.60 5.51 21.15
CA ALA A 41 -7.22 5.20 22.44
C ALA A 41 -7.58 3.71 22.55
N GLU A 42 -8.14 3.08 21.49
CA GLU A 42 -8.40 1.63 21.46
C GLU A 42 -7.12 0.80 21.57
N LEU A 43 -6.03 1.25 20.96
CA LEU A 43 -4.73 0.58 21.04
C LEU A 43 -3.98 0.86 22.34
N GLY A 44 -4.38 1.89 23.08
CA GLY A 44 -3.71 2.35 24.30
C GLY A 44 -2.34 2.97 24.04
N VAL A 45 -2.02 3.37 22.79
CA VAL A 45 -0.74 3.95 22.42
C VAL A 45 -0.91 5.02 21.34
N SER A 46 -0.04 6.05 21.38
CA SER A 46 0.07 7.00 20.28
C SER A 46 0.90 6.42 19.14
N LEU A 47 0.49 6.71 17.91
CA LEU A 47 1.13 6.26 16.67
C LEU A 47 1.86 7.40 15.95
N PHE A 48 1.51 8.64 16.27
CA PHE A 48 2.09 9.83 15.68
C PHE A 48 2.63 10.80 16.73
N ASP A 49 3.76 11.43 16.38
CA ASP A 49 4.28 12.61 17.09
C ASP A 49 3.75 13.88 16.43
N ARG A 50 3.43 14.89 17.25
CA ARG A 50 3.07 16.21 16.74
C ARG A 50 4.33 17.02 16.41
N MET A 51 4.40 17.51 15.18
CA MET A 51 5.54 18.28 14.66
C MET A 51 5.05 19.63 14.14
N GLY A 52 5.02 20.65 15.00
CA GLY A 52 4.60 21.99 14.59
C GLY A 52 3.24 21.99 13.89
N ARG A 53 3.21 22.12 12.57
CA ARG A 53 1.98 22.15 11.75
C ARG A 53 1.56 20.78 11.19
N GLY A 54 2.27 19.71 11.50
CA GLY A 54 2.00 18.38 10.96
C GLY A 54 2.11 17.28 12.00
N ILE A 55 2.05 16.04 11.54
CA ILE A 55 2.24 14.83 12.32
C ILE A 55 3.28 13.96 11.64
N ARG A 56 3.97 13.11 12.39
CA ARG A 56 4.91 12.12 11.87
C ARG A 56 4.74 10.81 12.63
N LEU A 57 4.83 9.68 11.94
CA LEU A 57 4.84 8.37 12.58
C LEU A 57 5.97 8.30 13.61
N ASN A 58 5.63 7.88 14.84
CA ASN A 58 6.60 7.44 15.83
C ASN A 58 7.02 5.99 15.59
N ASP A 59 7.87 5.41 16.44
CA ASP A 59 8.36 4.04 16.25
C ASP A 59 7.26 2.99 16.26
N LYS A 60 6.23 3.15 17.10
CA LYS A 60 5.06 2.27 17.14
C LYS A 60 4.20 2.41 15.88
N GLY A 61 4.05 3.65 15.39
CA GLY A 61 3.35 3.93 14.14
C GLY A 61 4.04 3.31 12.94
N ARG A 62 5.38 3.41 12.85
CA ARG A 62 6.17 2.75 11.78
C ARG A 62 6.02 1.24 11.81
N LEU A 63 6.16 0.64 12.98
CA LEU A 63 5.97 -0.81 13.14
C LEU A 63 4.56 -1.25 12.71
N LEU A 64 3.54 -0.48 13.12
CA LEU A 64 2.16 -0.79 12.74
C LEU A 64 1.94 -0.63 11.23
N GLU A 65 2.45 0.44 10.60
CA GLU A 65 2.35 0.65 9.16
C GLU A 65 2.96 -0.52 8.38
N GLU A 66 4.20 -0.89 8.73
CA GLU A 66 4.95 -1.99 8.10
C GLU A 66 4.16 -3.30 8.13
N ARG A 67 3.54 -3.64 9.25
CA ARG A 67 2.80 -4.89 9.41
C ARG A 67 1.36 -4.82 8.87
N LEU A 68 0.72 -3.67 9.00
CA LEU A 68 -0.68 -3.50 8.63
C LEU A 68 -0.89 -3.27 7.14
N ALA A 69 0.02 -2.53 6.47
CA ALA A 69 -0.17 -2.17 5.06
C ALA A 69 -0.35 -3.40 4.15
N PRO A 70 0.48 -4.46 4.22
CA PRO A 70 0.28 -5.66 3.41
C PRO A 70 -1.04 -6.37 3.72
N LEU A 71 -1.40 -6.52 5.00
CA LEU A 71 -2.64 -7.18 5.39
C LEU A 71 -3.89 -6.42 4.92
N TYR A 72 -3.86 -5.09 5.02
CA TYR A 72 -4.97 -4.25 4.55
C TYR A 72 -5.14 -4.35 3.03
N ASN A 73 -4.04 -4.39 2.27
CA ASN A 73 -4.09 -4.59 0.82
C ASN A 73 -4.62 -5.98 0.45
N GLN A 74 -4.18 -7.04 1.13
CA GLN A 74 -4.70 -8.38 0.93
C GLN A 74 -6.21 -8.43 1.18
N LEU A 75 -6.68 -7.84 2.28
CA LEU A 75 -8.11 -7.76 2.57
C LEU A 75 -8.89 -7.04 1.46
N LYS A 76 -8.39 -5.90 0.98
CA LYS A 76 -9.02 -5.18 -0.14
C LYS A 76 -9.10 -6.02 -1.41
N ASN A 77 -8.04 -6.77 -1.72
CA ASN A 77 -8.01 -7.65 -2.88
C ASN A 77 -9.05 -8.78 -2.76
N VAL A 78 -9.16 -9.42 -1.60
CA VAL A 78 -10.18 -10.44 -1.36
C VAL A 78 -11.59 -9.88 -1.53
N LEU A 79 -11.87 -8.70 -0.97
CA LEU A 79 -13.17 -8.06 -1.11
C LEU A 79 -13.48 -7.70 -2.57
N ALA A 80 -12.49 -7.24 -3.32
CA ALA A 80 -12.64 -6.95 -4.75
C ALA A 80 -12.92 -8.22 -5.57
N LEU A 81 -12.24 -9.33 -5.27
CA LEU A 81 -12.49 -10.63 -5.93
C LEU A 81 -13.92 -11.14 -5.71
N VAL A 82 -14.47 -10.94 -4.54
CA VAL A 82 -15.86 -11.36 -4.22
C VAL A 82 -16.90 -10.43 -4.84
N ALA A 83 -16.55 -9.16 -5.03
CA ALA A 83 -17.46 -8.14 -5.55
C ALA A 83 -17.60 -8.13 -7.07
N SER A 84 -16.76 -8.85 -7.80
CA SER A 84 -16.75 -8.88 -9.27
C SER A 84 -16.72 -10.30 -9.80
N ASP A 85 -17.54 -10.58 -10.81
CA ASP A 85 -17.48 -11.83 -11.60
C ASP A 85 -16.29 -11.84 -12.58
N GLU A 86 -15.62 -10.70 -12.77
CA GLU A 86 -14.42 -10.53 -13.60
C GLU A 86 -13.25 -10.05 -12.75
N LEU A 87 -12.02 -10.35 -13.21
CA LEU A 87 -10.80 -9.82 -12.62
C LEU A 87 -10.83 -8.28 -12.68
N ALA A 88 -11.09 -7.67 -11.54
CA ALA A 88 -11.11 -6.23 -11.37
C ALA A 88 -10.27 -5.83 -10.15
N GLY A 89 -9.90 -4.56 -10.08
CA GLY A 89 -9.11 -4.03 -8.97
C GLY A 89 -7.78 -3.48 -9.44
N LYS A 90 -6.88 -3.22 -8.49
CA LYS A 90 -5.59 -2.60 -8.74
C LYS A 90 -4.47 -3.55 -8.40
N ILE A 91 -3.52 -3.71 -9.31
CA ILE A 91 -2.27 -4.44 -9.11
C ILE A 91 -1.10 -3.46 -9.19
N ARG A 92 -0.20 -3.52 -8.19
CA ARG A 92 1.02 -2.72 -8.13
C ARG A 92 2.20 -3.64 -8.44
N ILE A 93 2.89 -3.33 -9.51
CA ILE A 93 3.97 -4.13 -10.06
C ILE A 93 5.27 -3.36 -9.93
N GLY A 94 6.30 -3.99 -9.39
CA GLY A 94 7.66 -3.48 -9.44
C GLY A 94 8.50 -4.28 -10.41
N ALA A 95 9.46 -3.65 -11.06
CA ALA A 95 10.43 -4.37 -11.87
C ALA A 95 11.81 -3.77 -11.83
N SER A 96 12.82 -4.62 -12.04
CA SER A 96 14.17 -4.14 -12.36
C SER A 96 14.12 -3.28 -13.63
N THR A 97 15.02 -2.31 -13.74
CA THR A 97 15.04 -1.36 -14.87
C THR A 97 15.03 -2.08 -16.21
N THR A 98 15.84 -3.12 -16.37
CA THR A 98 15.89 -3.89 -17.62
C THR A 98 14.55 -4.54 -17.96
N LEU A 99 13.91 -5.19 -16.99
CA LEU A 99 12.62 -5.85 -17.21
C LEU A 99 11.50 -4.82 -17.45
N SER A 100 11.53 -3.70 -16.73
CA SER A 100 10.57 -2.61 -16.90
C SER A 100 10.61 -2.00 -18.31
N ASP A 101 11.80 -1.84 -18.88
CA ASP A 101 11.97 -1.18 -20.16
C ASP A 101 11.72 -2.11 -21.35
N PHE A 102 12.10 -3.39 -21.24
CA PHE A 102 12.15 -4.29 -22.40
C PHE A 102 11.13 -5.43 -22.38
N VAL A 103 10.71 -5.89 -21.22
CA VAL A 103 9.84 -7.08 -21.10
C VAL A 103 8.44 -6.74 -20.67
N LEU A 104 8.28 -5.99 -19.58
CA LEU A 104 6.98 -5.71 -18.99
C LEU A 104 5.99 -4.98 -19.90
N PRO A 105 6.37 -4.00 -20.73
CA PRO A 105 5.41 -3.27 -21.54
C PRO A 105 4.54 -4.17 -22.40
N GLN A 106 5.15 -5.17 -23.05
CA GLN A 106 4.43 -6.11 -23.91
C GLN A 106 3.53 -7.05 -23.10
N VAL A 107 4.02 -7.53 -21.95
CA VAL A 107 3.27 -8.42 -21.06
C VAL A 107 2.05 -7.71 -20.50
N LEU A 108 2.23 -6.49 -19.99
CA LEU A 108 1.17 -5.68 -19.39
C LEU A 108 0.15 -5.23 -20.42
N TYR A 109 0.59 -4.88 -21.61
CA TYR A 109 -0.33 -4.59 -22.72
C TYR A 109 -1.25 -5.78 -23.02
N ASN A 110 -0.68 -6.97 -23.19
CA ASN A 110 -1.46 -8.18 -23.47
C ASN A 110 -2.40 -8.55 -22.31
N PHE A 111 -1.95 -8.35 -21.06
CA PHE A 111 -2.78 -8.58 -19.88
C PHE A 111 -3.94 -7.57 -19.82
N LYS A 112 -3.69 -6.28 -20.06
CA LYS A 112 -4.70 -5.24 -20.02
C LYS A 112 -5.75 -5.42 -21.13
N MET A 113 -5.36 -5.94 -22.29
CA MET A 113 -6.29 -6.26 -23.38
C MET A 113 -7.27 -7.39 -23.02
N ARG A 114 -6.90 -8.28 -22.11
CA ARG A 114 -7.76 -9.38 -21.62
C ARG A 114 -8.55 -9.01 -20.37
N HIS A 115 -8.01 -8.10 -19.55
CA HIS A 115 -8.55 -7.73 -18.24
C HIS A 115 -8.70 -6.22 -18.11
N HIS A 116 -9.68 -5.66 -18.84
CA HIS A 116 -9.87 -4.20 -18.96
C HIS A 116 -10.16 -3.51 -17.62
N GLN A 117 -10.76 -4.23 -16.67
CA GLN A 117 -11.14 -3.69 -15.36
C GLN A 117 -9.99 -3.68 -14.32
N VAL A 118 -8.84 -4.29 -14.65
CA VAL A 118 -7.68 -4.26 -13.75
C VAL A 118 -6.89 -2.98 -13.99
N GLU A 119 -6.74 -2.17 -12.94
CA GLU A 119 -5.83 -1.02 -12.93
C GLU A 119 -4.42 -1.51 -12.62
N ILE A 120 -3.44 -1.10 -13.44
CA ILE A 120 -2.04 -1.50 -13.26
C ILE A 120 -1.22 -0.27 -12.91
N GLU A 121 -0.52 -0.32 -11.78
CA GLU A 121 0.54 0.62 -11.46
C GLU A 121 1.89 -0.08 -11.57
N CYS A 122 2.83 0.55 -12.26
CA CYS A 122 4.19 0.04 -12.42
C CYS A 122 5.21 0.97 -11.78
N GLU A 123 6.19 0.37 -11.09
CA GLU A 123 7.34 1.05 -10.53
C GLU A 123 8.61 0.37 -11.05
N SER A 124 9.60 1.17 -11.48
CA SER A 124 10.92 0.69 -11.88
C SER A 124 11.94 0.99 -10.79
N GLY A 125 12.82 0.04 -10.50
CA GLY A 125 13.84 0.19 -9.46
C GLY A 125 14.95 -0.85 -9.55
N ASN A 126 15.87 -0.83 -8.59
CA ASN A 126 16.83 -1.92 -8.46
C ASN A 126 16.20 -3.12 -7.74
N THR A 127 16.79 -4.31 -7.90
CA THR A 127 16.31 -5.56 -7.30
C THR A 127 16.04 -5.44 -5.79
N ALA A 128 16.96 -4.82 -5.03
CA ALA A 128 16.83 -4.71 -3.58
C ALA A 128 15.65 -3.83 -3.16
N ASP A 129 15.40 -2.72 -3.87
CA ASP A 129 14.27 -1.85 -3.61
C ASP A 129 12.94 -2.53 -3.96
N ILE A 130 12.86 -3.21 -5.10
CA ILE A 130 11.66 -3.94 -5.52
C ILE A 130 11.32 -5.04 -4.51
N VAL A 131 12.29 -5.87 -4.11
CA VAL A 131 12.08 -6.92 -3.11
C VAL A 131 11.58 -6.33 -1.79
N ARG A 132 12.22 -5.26 -1.31
CA ARG A 132 11.80 -4.57 -0.08
C ARG A 132 10.36 -4.02 -0.20
N HIS A 133 9.98 -3.45 -1.35
CA HIS A 133 8.63 -2.93 -1.56
C HIS A 133 7.58 -4.03 -1.60
N VAL A 134 7.90 -5.20 -2.16
CA VAL A 134 7.02 -6.39 -2.09
C VAL A 134 6.91 -6.88 -0.64
N GLU A 135 8.01 -7.03 0.07
CA GLU A 135 8.04 -7.43 1.49
C GLU A 135 7.17 -6.52 2.37
N HIS A 136 7.21 -5.21 2.13
CA HIS A 136 6.41 -4.23 2.88
C HIS A 136 4.98 -4.03 2.33
N GLY A 137 4.56 -4.82 1.34
CA GLY A 137 3.22 -4.73 0.73
C GLY A 137 2.96 -3.40 0.00
N LEU A 138 4.00 -2.69 -0.37
CA LEU A 138 3.92 -1.50 -1.23
C LEU A 138 3.67 -1.89 -2.68
N LEU A 139 4.20 -3.05 -3.09
CA LEU A 139 3.97 -3.73 -4.35
C LEU A 139 3.30 -5.07 -4.10
N ASP A 140 2.49 -5.52 -5.04
CA ASP A 140 1.81 -6.82 -4.97
C ASP A 140 2.68 -7.91 -5.61
N VAL A 141 3.50 -7.56 -6.61
CA VAL A 141 4.42 -8.46 -7.30
C VAL A 141 5.66 -7.70 -7.77
N GLY A 142 6.81 -8.38 -7.77
CA GLY A 142 8.09 -7.86 -8.26
C GLY A 142 8.69 -8.78 -9.32
N PHE A 143 9.15 -8.19 -10.43
CA PHE A 143 9.93 -8.87 -11.47
C PHE A 143 11.37 -8.39 -11.41
N VAL A 144 12.27 -9.27 -11.04
CA VAL A 144 13.68 -8.93 -10.85
C VAL A 144 14.59 -9.96 -11.50
N GLU A 145 15.80 -9.54 -11.82
CA GLU A 145 16.86 -10.41 -12.34
C GLU A 145 17.79 -10.83 -11.19
N GLY A 146 18.23 -12.08 -11.24
CA GLY A 146 19.16 -12.66 -10.27
C GLY A 146 18.49 -13.32 -9.06
N ASP A 147 19.31 -13.86 -8.19
CA ASP A 147 18.87 -14.60 -7.01
C ASP A 147 18.35 -13.67 -5.93
N VAL A 148 17.15 -13.94 -5.47
CA VAL A 148 16.53 -13.25 -4.33
C VAL A 148 16.56 -14.18 -3.13
N HIS A 149 17.30 -13.82 -2.10
CA HIS A 149 17.37 -14.54 -0.84
C HIS A 149 16.56 -13.80 0.25
N ASN A 150 15.24 -13.93 0.18
CA ASN A 150 14.35 -13.32 1.18
C ASN A 150 13.22 -14.29 1.56
N LEU A 151 13.16 -14.66 2.85
CA LEU A 151 12.16 -15.59 3.38
C LEU A 151 10.76 -14.95 3.56
N ALA A 152 10.63 -13.65 3.40
CA ALA A 152 9.37 -12.93 3.56
C ALA A 152 8.57 -12.79 2.25
N VAL A 153 9.14 -13.18 1.11
CA VAL A 153 8.50 -13.15 -0.22
C VAL A 153 8.47 -14.53 -0.82
N GLU A 154 7.39 -14.86 -1.53
CA GLU A 154 7.30 -16.07 -2.32
C GLU A 154 8.01 -15.83 -3.66
N ILE A 155 8.89 -16.77 -4.05
CA ILE A 155 9.70 -16.69 -5.27
C ILE A 155 9.21 -17.79 -6.22
N THR A 156 8.89 -17.40 -7.45
CA THR A 156 8.36 -18.28 -8.50
C THR A 156 9.26 -18.30 -9.71
#